data_5fff4e4558b41245c2b2ff90904fda5f
#
_entry.id   5fff4e4558b41245c2b2ff90904fda5f
#
_cell.length_a   1.000
_cell.length_b   1.000
_cell.length_c   1.000
_cell.angle_alpha   90.00
_cell.angle_beta   90.00
_cell.angle_gamma   90.00
#
_symmetry.space_group_name_H-M   'P 1'
#
loop_
_entity.id
_entity.type
_entity.pdbx_description
1 polymer ?
#
loop_
_entity_poly.entity_id
_entity_poly.type
_entity_poly.pdbx_seq_one_letter_code
_entity_poly.pdbx_strand_id
1 'polypeptide(L)'
;MRTLLIALFVNLSLFCNAQHLLFNDISIDGEIGNFSNSLLDKGFTKWDKNADSEIEKWFVGKYSSYDAILVANATPISKTAYSLQIVLEFDDNSELNVAEQDLKEKLKSDYRAKNRKTNGSAWIVKTKEGEISISKSKHIKPLISIHFHDFKNFKKYI
;
A
#
# COMPACT_ATOMS: atom_id res chain seq x y z
N MET A 1 7.47 8.75 -44.74
CA MET A 1 7.99 7.84 -43.73
C MET A 1 8.59 8.52 -42.49
N ARG A 2 9.37 9.61 -42.59
CA ARG A 2 9.96 10.30 -41.41
C ARG A 2 8.92 10.88 -40.43
N THR A 3 7.82 11.42 -40.90
CA THR A 3 6.73 11.99 -40.06
C THR A 3 5.98 10.94 -39.22
N LEU A 4 5.84 9.71 -39.73
CA LEU A 4 5.16 8.62 -39.02
C LEU A 4 6.00 8.10 -37.83
N LEU A 5 7.34 8.11 -37.96
CA LEU A 5 8.24 7.73 -36.89
C LEU A 5 8.22 8.70 -35.70
N ILE A 6 8.11 10.02 -35.98
CA ILE A 6 8.05 11.06 -34.96
C ILE A 6 6.74 10.94 -34.15
N ALA A 7 5.60 10.67 -34.83
CA ALA A 7 4.33 10.48 -34.16
C ALA A 7 4.33 9.22 -33.25
N LEU A 8 5.05 8.16 -33.62
CA LEU A 8 5.18 6.97 -32.81
C LEU A 8 6.02 7.21 -31.54
N PHE A 9 7.12 7.98 -31.67
CA PHE A 9 7.96 8.35 -30.51
C PHE A 9 7.27 9.29 -29.55
N VAL A 10 6.46 10.23 -30.04
CA VAL A 10 5.69 11.14 -29.16
C VAL A 10 4.61 10.38 -28.39
N ASN A 11 3.97 9.38 -28.99
CA ASN A 11 3.00 8.56 -28.25
C ASN A 11 3.66 7.63 -27.22
N LEU A 12 4.86 7.11 -27.46
CA LEU A 12 5.60 6.31 -26.49
C LEU A 12 6.07 7.12 -25.27
N SER A 13 6.36 8.41 -25.45
CA SER A 13 6.77 9.28 -24.34
C SER A 13 5.60 9.73 -23.45
N LEU A 14 4.37 9.69 -23.94
CA LEU A 14 3.17 10.01 -23.16
C LEU A 14 2.74 8.88 -22.20
N PHE A 15 3.23 7.66 -22.38
CA PHE A 15 3.00 6.53 -21.46
C PHE A 15 4.03 6.40 -20.34
N CYS A 16 4.96 7.38 -20.21
CA CYS A 16 5.81 7.48 -19.03
C CYS A 16 5.01 8.07 -17.85
N ASN A 17 3.81 7.52 -17.61
CA ASN A 17 3.04 7.81 -16.41
C ASN A 17 3.88 7.40 -15.22
N ALA A 18 4.09 8.34 -14.34
CA ALA A 18 4.78 8.13 -13.08
C ALA A 18 4.10 6.97 -12.35
N GLN A 19 4.70 5.80 -12.42
CA GLN A 19 4.19 4.60 -11.77
C GLN A 19 4.11 4.86 -10.27
N HIS A 20 2.96 4.58 -9.67
CA HIS A 20 2.72 4.66 -8.24
C HIS A 20 2.86 3.27 -7.60
N LEU A 21 3.04 3.24 -6.29
CA LEU A 21 3.06 1.98 -5.56
C LEU A 21 1.69 1.30 -5.68
N LEU A 22 1.70 0.01 -5.97
CA LEU A 22 0.47 -0.77 -6.12
C LEU A 22 0.17 -1.55 -4.84
N PHE A 23 -1.10 -1.71 -4.53
CA PHE A 23 -1.63 -2.65 -3.55
C PHE A 23 -2.71 -3.50 -4.23
N ASN A 24 -2.50 -4.81 -4.36
CA ASN A 24 -3.41 -5.73 -5.07
C ASN A 24 -3.88 -5.16 -6.43
N ASP A 25 -2.93 -4.66 -7.23
CA ASP A 25 -3.14 -4.00 -8.53
C ASP A 25 -3.89 -2.65 -8.47
N ILE A 26 -4.18 -2.13 -7.28
CA ILE A 26 -4.71 -0.78 -7.10
C ILE A 26 -3.54 0.19 -6.91
N SER A 27 -3.49 1.24 -7.70
CA SER A 27 -2.51 2.33 -7.52
C SER A 27 -2.83 3.12 -6.26
N ILE A 28 -1.83 3.31 -5.39
CA ILE A 28 -1.96 4.19 -4.21
C ILE A 28 -1.79 5.63 -4.70
N ASP A 29 -2.81 6.14 -5.35
CA ASP A 29 -2.85 7.46 -5.97
C ASP A 29 -4.29 7.94 -6.16
N GLY A 30 -4.42 9.19 -6.65
CA GLY A 30 -5.70 9.79 -6.94
C GLY A 30 -6.46 10.23 -5.69
N GLU A 31 -7.65 10.73 -5.88
CA GLU A 31 -8.51 11.15 -4.77
C GLU A 31 -8.86 9.96 -3.86
N ILE A 32 -8.81 10.15 -2.53
CA ILE A 32 -9.06 9.09 -1.56
C ILE A 32 -10.43 8.40 -1.73
N GLY A 33 -11.42 9.13 -2.25
CA GLY A 33 -12.73 8.57 -2.59
C GLY A 33 -12.64 7.49 -3.68
N ASN A 34 -11.90 7.77 -4.75
CA ASN A 34 -11.69 6.83 -5.85
C ASN A 34 -10.84 5.63 -5.41
N PHE A 35 -9.78 5.87 -4.63
CA PHE A 35 -8.98 4.81 -4.03
C PHE A 35 -9.83 3.92 -3.12
N SER A 36 -10.73 4.52 -2.32
CA SER A 36 -11.67 3.79 -1.46
C SER A 36 -12.60 2.90 -2.27
N ASN A 37 -13.17 3.40 -3.37
CA ASN A 37 -14.03 2.60 -4.25
C ASN A 37 -13.27 1.40 -4.83
N SER A 38 -12.01 1.59 -5.23
CA SER A 38 -11.17 0.49 -5.71
C SER A 38 -10.92 -0.58 -4.64
N LEU A 39 -10.82 -0.21 -3.36
CA LEU A 39 -10.74 -1.17 -2.25
C LEU A 39 -12.06 -1.95 -2.07
N LEU A 40 -13.22 -1.27 -2.18
CA LEU A 40 -14.53 -1.93 -2.13
C LEU A 40 -14.69 -2.94 -3.27
N ASP A 41 -14.27 -2.60 -4.49
CA ASP A 41 -14.31 -3.49 -5.67
C ASP A 41 -13.42 -4.74 -5.48
N LYS A 42 -12.40 -4.67 -4.64
CA LYS A 42 -11.54 -5.82 -4.26
C LYS A 42 -12.09 -6.63 -3.08
N GLY A 43 -13.30 -6.31 -2.60
CA GLY A 43 -14.01 -7.08 -1.57
C GLY A 43 -13.75 -6.63 -0.14
N PHE A 44 -13.08 -5.49 0.07
CA PHE A 44 -13.02 -4.88 1.40
C PHE A 44 -14.33 -4.19 1.72
N THR A 45 -14.71 -4.14 2.99
CA THR A 45 -15.91 -3.45 3.47
C THR A 45 -15.52 -2.20 4.24
N LYS A 46 -16.19 -1.09 3.97
CA LYS A 46 -15.96 0.16 4.70
C LYS A 46 -16.28 -0.02 6.18
N TRP A 47 -15.39 0.46 7.04
CA TRP A 47 -15.61 0.51 8.48
C TRP A 47 -15.85 1.96 8.90
N ASP A 48 -16.99 2.24 9.54
CA ASP A 48 -17.42 3.61 9.83
C ASP A 48 -16.70 4.29 11.00
N LYS A 49 -15.56 3.74 11.43
CA LYS A 49 -14.74 4.32 12.50
C LYS A 49 -14.10 5.62 12.07
N ASN A 50 -14.36 6.51 11.51
CA ASN A 50 -13.92 7.82 11.00
C ASN A 50 -14.62 8.14 9.66
N ALA A 51 -15.92 7.84 9.60
CA ALA A 51 -16.72 8.01 8.38
C ALA A 51 -16.60 9.43 7.80
N ASP A 52 -16.53 10.44 8.67
CA ASP A 52 -16.50 11.86 8.30
C ASP A 52 -15.09 12.37 7.94
N SER A 53 -14.04 11.57 8.15
CA SER A 53 -12.70 11.99 7.80
C SER A 53 -12.54 12.10 6.28
N GLU A 54 -12.06 13.24 5.80
CA GLU A 54 -11.75 13.46 4.39
C GLU A 54 -10.35 12.97 3.98
N ILE A 55 -9.51 12.63 4.98
CA ILE A 55 -8.09 12.27 4.75
C ILE A 55 -7.74 10.87 5.26
N GLU A 56 -8.68 10.19 5.90
CA GLU A 56 -8.47 8.84 6.45
C GLU A 56 -9.73 8.01 6.24
N LYS A 57 -9.60 6.82 5.67
CA LYS A 57 -10.69 5.88 5.45
C LYS A 57 -10.32 4.50 5.96
N TRP A 58 -11.23 3.87 6.66
CA TRP A 58 -11.05 2.57 7.30
C TRP A 58 -11.86 1.49 6.58
N PHE A 59 -11.26 0.31 6.48
CA PHE A 59 -11.88 -0.87 5.86
C PHE A 59 -11.55 -2.11 6.66
N VAL A 60 -12.40 -3.12 6.52
CA VAL A 60 -12.17 -4.48 7.02
C VAL A 60 -12.28 -5.47 5.87
N GLY A 61 -11.57 -6.58 5.99
CA GLY A 61 -11.61 -7.64 4.98
C GLY A 61 -10.51 -8.66 5.22
N LYS A 62 -10.06 -9.31 4.14
CA LYS A 62 -8.96 -10.27 4.22
C LYS A 62 -7.75 -9.81 3.41
N TYR A 63 -6.59 -9.98 4.00
CA TYR A 63 -5.31 -9.83 3.31
C TYR A 63 -4.49 -11.10 3.47
N SER A 64 -4.17 -11.77 2.34
CA SER A 64 -3.44 -13.04 2.33
C SER A 64 -4.04 -14.13 3.25
N SER A 65 -5.36 -14.31 3.27
CA SER A 65 -6.13 -15.20 4.15
C SER A 65 -6.37 -14.72 5.59
N TYR A 66 -5.65 -13.75 6.09
CA TYR A 66 -5.80 -13.19 7.43
C TYR A 66 -6.87 -12.10 7.47
N ASP A 67 -7.63 -12.02 8.57
CA ASP A 67 -8.52 -10.91 8.81
C ASP A 67 -7.73 -9.62 9.01
N ALA A 68 -8.14 -8.56 8.35
CA ALA A 68 -7.36 -7.34 8.22
C ALA A 68 -8.20 -6.09 8.44
N ILE A 69 -7.59 -5.12 9.12
CA ILE A 69 -8.05 -3.74 9.15
C ILE A 69 -7.14 -2.95 8.23
N LEU A 70 -7.72 -2.19 7.29
CA LEU A 70 -6.98 -1.32 6.38
C LEU A 70 -7.27 0.14 6.72
N VAL A 71 -6.24 0.96 6.71
CA VAL A 71 -6.34 2.41 6.88
C VAL A 71 -5.69 3.10 5.69
N ALA A 72 -6.50 3.70 4.84
CA ALA A 72 -6.04 4.51 3.73
C ALA A 72 -5.89 5.97 4.18
N ASN A 73 -4.73 6.57 3.91
CA ASN A 73 -4.45 7.95 4.25
C ASN A 73 -4.23 8.80 3.01
N ALA A 74 -4.75 10.01 3.05
CA ALA A 74 -4.62 11.02 2.02
C ALA A 74 -4.00 12.31 2.56
N THR A 75 -3.50 13.06 1.64
CA THR A 75 -2.90 14.37 1.89
C THR A 75 -3.97 15.39 2.32
N PRO A 76 -3.66 16.30 3.24
CA PRO A 76 -4.67 17.22 3.79
C PRO A 76 -5.31 18.16 2.77
N ILE A 77 -4.55 18.62 1.78
CA ILE A 77 -4.99 19.63 0.81
C ILE A 77 -5.63 18.98 -0.41
N SER A 78 -4.87 18.15 -1.15
CA SER A 78 -5.35 17.55 -2.41
C SER A 78 -6.20 16.31 -2.23
N LYS A 79 -6.33 15.81 -0.99
CA LYS A 79 -7.03 14.54 -0.68
C LYS A 79 -6.52 13.35 -1.49
N THR A 80 -5.26 13.42 -1.94
CA THR A 80 -4.62 12.37 -2.74
C THR A 80 -4.14 11.26 -1.81
N ALA A 81 -4.51 10.02 -2.10
CA ALA A 81 -4.04 8.84 -1.38
C ALA A 81 -2.52 8.71 -1.51
N TYR A 82 -1.81 8.52 -0.39
CA TYR A 82 -0.35 8.36 -0.38
C TYR A 82 0.13 7.18 0.45
N SER A 83 -0.70 6.63 1.32
CA SER A 83 -0.35 5.44 2.08
C SER A 83 -1.55 4.55 2.38
N LEU A 84 -1.25 3.26 2.56
CA LEU A 84 -2.16 2.27 3.06
C LEU A 84 -1.48 1.50 4.19
N GLN A 85 -2.11 1.45 5.35
CA GLN A 85 -1.71 0.60 6.45
C GLN A 85 -2.63 -0.60 6.54
N ILE A 86 -2.08 -1.78 6.76
CA ILE A 86 -2.81 -3.02 7.03
C ILE A 86 -2.42 -3.48 8.43
N VAL A 87 -3.40 -3.74 9.27
CA VAL A 87 -3.22 -4.28 10.62
C VAL A 87 -3.85 -5.67 10.69
N LEU A 88 -3.06 -6.63 11.11
CA LEU A 88 -3.48 -8.02 11.33
C LEU A 88 -3.28 -8.34 12.82
N GLU A 89 -4.33 -8.79 13.50
CA GLU A 89 -4.28 -9.22 14.89
C GLU A 89 -4.25 -10.74 14.97
N PHE A 90 -3.51 -11.29 15.94
CA PHE A 90 -3.34 -12.72 16.14
C PHE A 90 -3.65 -13.08 17.60
N ASP A 91 -4.07 -14.32 17.83
CA ASP A 91 -4.38 -14.80 19.18
C ASP A 91 -3.09 -15.08 19.98
N ASP A 92 -2.04 -15.54 19.29
CA ASP A 92 -0.77 -15.83 19.93
C ASP A 92 0.47 -15.49 19.07
N ASN A 93 1.65 -15.56 19.72
CA ASN A 93 2.92 -15.26 19.07
C ASN A 93 3.39 -16.33 18.08
N SER A 94 2.89 -17.56 18.16
CA SER A 94 3.26 -18.64 17.22
C SER A 94 2.62 -18.37 15.87
N GLU A 95 1.32 -18.08 15.87
CA GLU A 95 0.57 -17.71 14.69
C GLU A 95 1.14 -16.43 14.04
N LEU A 96 1.44 -15.39 14.84
CA LEU A 96 2.09 -14.17 14.38
C LEU A 96 3.42 -14.45 13.66
N ASN A 97 4.27 -15.35 14.19
CA ASN A 97 5.55 -15.62 13.57
C ASN A 97 5.42 -16.38 12.24
N VAL A 98 4.44 -17.28 12.11
CA VAL A 98 4.12 -17.97 10.85
C VAL A 98 3.63 -16.93 9.83
N ALA A 99 2.65 -16.12 10.21
CA ALA A 99 2.09 -15.08 9.35
C ALA A 99 3.16 -14.07 8.89
N GLU A 100 4.08 -13.68 9.76
CA GLU A 100 5.20 -12.78 9.39
C GLU A 100 6.05 -13.37 8.26
N GLN A 101 6.36 -14.66 8.29
CA GLN A 101 7.15 -15.30 7.24
C GLN A 101 6.36 -15.37 5.92
N ASP A 102 5.10 -15.80 5.97
CA ASP A 102 4.23 -15.89 4.80
C ASP A 102 4.08 -14.53 4.11
N LEU A 103 3.84 -13.48 4.90
CA LEU A 103 3.69 -12.11 4.40
C LEU A 103 4.99 -11.58 3.79
N LYS A 104 6.14 -11.87 4.39
CA LYS A 104 7.45 -11.51 3.82
C LYS A 104 7.69 -12.22 2.48
N GLU A 105 7.39 -13.51 2.37
CA GLU A 105 7.55 -14.24 1.11
C GLU A 105 6.58 -13.72 0.04
N LYS A 106 5.32 -13.46 0.40
CA LYS A 106 4.35 -12.84 -0.50
C LYS A 106 4.87 -11.50 -1.03
N LEU A 107 5.28 -10.58 -0.17
CA LEU A 107 5.75 -9.27 -0.58
C LEU A 107 7.06 -9.34 -1.40
N LYS A 108 7.95 -10.30 -1.11
CA LYS A 108 9.12 -10.54 -1.96
C LYS A 108 8.72 -10.94 -3.38
N SER A 109 7.73 -11.83 -3.50
CA SER A 109 7.22 -12.30 -4.78
C SER A 109 6.52 -11.17 -5.54
N ASP A 110 5.56 -10.50 -4.91
CA ASP A 110 4.69 -9.52 -5.55
C ASP A 110 5.49 -8.29 -6.04
N TYR A 111 6.48 -7.83 -5.28
CA TYR A 111 7.23 -6.61 -5.58
C TYR A 111 8.62 -6.87 -6.14
N ARG A 112 8.99 -8.13 -6.46
CA ARG A 112 10.31 -8.51 -7.02
C ARG A 112 11.48 -7.82 -6.32
N ALA A 113 11.39 -7.70 -5.01
CA ALA A 113 12.23 -6.83 -4.20
C ALA A 113 13.67 -7.31 -4.13
N LYS A 114 14.59 -6.59 -4.79
CA LYS A 114 16.03 -6.84 -4.72
C LYS A 114 16.67 -6.23 -3.48
N ASN A 115 16.16 -5.08 -3.01
CA ASN A 115 16.71 -4.34 -1.89
C ASN A 115 15.86 -4.51 -0.65
N ARG A 116 16.41 -5.20 0.36
CA ARG A 116 15.79 -5.43 1.66
C ARG A 116 16.68 -4.82 2.72
N LYS A 117 16.08 -4.14 3.67
CA LYS A 117 16.78 -3.65 4.85
C LYS A 117 15.96 -4.02 6.09
N THR A 118 16.64 -4.34 7.17
CA THR A 118 16.04 -4.40 8.49
C THR A 118 16.46 -3.13 9.22
N ASN A 119 15.51 -2.37 9.71
CA ASN A 119 15.75 -1.20 10.54
C ASN A 119 15.03 -1.41 11.87
N GLY A 120 15.78 -1.70 12.92
CA GLY A 120 15.21 -2.09 14.19
C GLY A 120 14.32 -3.33 14.08
N SER A 121 13.04 -3.21 14.47
CA SER A 121 12.04 -4.28 14.39
C SER A 121 11.29 -4.35 13.05
N ALA A 122 11.55 -3.44 12.11
CA ALA A 122 10.86 -3.40 10.83
C ALA A 122 11.67 -4.07 9.71
N TRP A 123 11.00 -4.88 8.90
CA TRP A 123 11.51 -5.39 7.65
C TRP A 123 10.99 -4.49 6.51
N ILE A 124 11.89 -4.05 5.61
CA ILE A 124 11.58 -3.00 4.63
C ILE A 124 11.92 -3.47 3.22
N VAL A 125 11.00 -3.25 2.30
CA VAL A 125 11.17 -3.37 0.85
C VAL A 125 11.10 -2.00 0.21
N LYS A 126 12.16 -1.60 -0.50
CA LYS A 126 12.17 -0.36 -1.29
C LYS A 126 11.95 -0.68 -2.75
N THR A 127 11.02 0.03 -3.37
CA THR A 127 10.78 0.05 -4.81
C THR A 127 11.17 1.43 -5.37
N LYS A 128 11.03 1.63 -6.67
CA LYS A 128 11.20 2.95 -7.28
C LYS A 128 10.06 3.90 -6.93
N GLU A 129 8.89 3.32 -6.70
CA GLU A 129 7.63 4.00 -6.49
C GLU A 129 7.41 4.36 -5.02
N GLY A 130 7.95 3.56 -4.09
CA GLY A 130 7.69 3.75 -2.68
C GLY A 130 8.40 2.75 -1.78
N GLU A 131 7.87 2.60 -0.58
CA GLU A 131 8.37 1.70 0.44
C GLU A 131 7.25 0.86 1.02
N ILE A 132 7.54 -0.42 1.28
CA ILE A 132 6.65 -1.30 2.02
C ILE A 132 7.41 -1.77 3.25
N SER A 133 6.84 -1.58 4.43
CA SER A 133 7.43 -2.05 5.67
C SER A 133 6.51 -3.00 6.42
N ILE A 134 7.09 -4.04 7.04
CA ILE A 134 6.42 -4.91 7.99
C ILE A 134 7.04 -4.66 9.35
N SER A 135 6.20 -4.39 10.33
CA SER A 135 6.57 -4.33 11.73
C SER A 135 5.64 -5.22 12.56
N LYS A 136 6.13 -5.68 13.71
CA LYS A 136 5.33 -6.46 14.65
C LYS A 136 5.38 -5.89 16.05
N SER A 137 4.27 -6.02 16.76
CA SER A 137 4.14 -5.70 18.17
C SER A 137 3.62 -6.90 18.94
N LYS A 138 4.11 -7.05 20.17
CA LYS A 138 3.76 -8.17 21.07
C LYS A 138 3.23 -7.67 22.42
N HIS A 139 2.96 -6.36 22.57
CA HIS A 139 2.75 -5.78 23.90
C HIS A 139 1.36 -6.09 24.50
N ILE A 140 0.27 -5.85 23.78
CA ILE A 140 -1.09 -6.04 24.29
C ILE A 140 -1.75 -7.21 23.57
N LYS A 141 -1.77 -7.13 22.24
CA LYS A 141 -2.11 -8.24 21.35
C LYS A 141 -0.98 -8.45 20.36
N PRO A 142 -0.67 -9.70 19.98
CA PRO A 142 0.22 -9.95 18.86
C PRO A 142 -0.36 -9.34 17.58
N LEU A 143 0.37 -8.44 16.94
CA LEU A 143 -0.08 -7.83 15.70
C LEU A 143 1.06 -7.63 14.70
N ILE A 144 0.71 -7.65 13.42
CA ILE A 144 1.57 -7.23 12.32
C ILE A 144 0.96 -5.98 11.69
N SER A 145 1.78 -4.96 11.49
CA SER A 145 1.44 -3.80 10.66
C SER A 145 2.25 -3.81 9.38
N ILE A 146 1.57 -3.69 8.25
CA ILE A 146 2.19 -3.55 6.94
C ILE A 146 1.85 -2.13 6.44
N HIS A 147 2.88 -1.35 6.11
CA HIS A 147 2.71 -0.01 5.58
C HIS A 147 3.17 0.05 4.14
N PHE A 148 2.30 0.49 3.27
CA PHE A 148 2.58 0.87 1.88
C PHE A 148 2.65 2.39 1.82
N HIS A 149 3.76 2.92 1.35
CA HIS A 149 4.01 4.35 1.30
C HIS A 149 4.48 4.77 -0.08
N ASP A 150 3.63 5.51 -0.80
CA ASP A 150 3.97 6.05 -2.12
C ASP A 150 4.79 7.33 -1.99
N PHE A 151 6.02 7.33 -2.50
CA PHE A 151 6.94 8.46 -2.35
C PHE A 151 6.57 9.66 -3.23
N LYS A 152 5.87 9.46 -4.33
CA LYS A 152 5.54 10.55 -5.26
C LYS A 152 4.48 11.47 -4.67
N ASN A 153 3.48 10.86 -4.05
CA ASN A 153 2.41 11.62 -3.42
C ASN A 153 2.86 12.24 -2.10
N PHE A 154 3.76 11.61 -1.38
CA PHE A 154 4.30 12.14 -0.13
C PHE A 154 5.24 13.33 -0.34
N LYS A 155 6.13 13.29 -1.36
CA LYS A 155 7.10 14.37 -1.64
C LYS A 155 6.45 15.70 -2.02
N LYS A 156 5.17 15.73 -2.38
CA LYS A 156 4.44 16.98 -2.65
C LYS A 156 4.06 17.76 -1.39
N TYR A 157 4.37 17.22 -0.18
CA TYR A 157 3.93 17.74 1.12
C TYR A 157 5.06 18.16 2.04
N ILE A 158 6.31 17.85 1.69
CA ILE A 158 7.51 18.34 2.33
C ILE A 158 8.12 19.45 1.47
#